data_9267dd8d06ea3faea9fed5f785b04859
#
_entry.id   9267dd8d06ea3faea9fed5f785b04859
#
_cell.length_a   1.000
_cell.length_b   1.000
_cell.length_c   1.000
_cell.angle_alpha   90.00
_cell.angle_beta   90.00
_cell.angle_gamma   90.00
#
_symmetry.space_group_name_H-M   'P 1'
#
loop_
_entity.id
_entity.type
_entity.pdbx_description
1 polymer ?
#
loop_
_entity_poly.entity_id
_entity_poly.type
_entity_poly.pdbx_seq_one_letter_code
_entity_poly.pdbx_strand_id
1 'polypeptide(L)'
;SMVIEVASNDGYLLKNFIKEKIPCLGIEPTRSTADVTKKLNIPVIVEFFSEVLGKKIASEKKKADLIIGNNVYAHVPDINDFTRGLKTALKSDGLITLEFPHVMNLIKLNQFDTIYHEHFSYLSLHTVNRIFSSEGLRVWHVEKLATHGGSLRIYGCHENDKRKNNKSVIKLLNEESNAGLQKLETYLNFKDQVNKIKNDLISFLIQQKNKGNKVIAYGAAAKGNTLLNYAGVKPDLIGFVCDAAQAKQGKFMPGSHIPILHPSEMLNRQIDYILILPWNIATEIVKQNAALKTKGVRFVIAVPELSIL
;
A
#
# COMPACT_ATOMS: atom_id res chain seq x y z
N SER A 1 -26.89 -0.76 -14.12
CA SER A 1 -25.48 -0.41 -13.84
C SER A 1 -24.67 -1.67 -13.61
N MET A 2 -23.43 -1.67 -13.99
CA MET A 2 -22.49 -2.80 -13.79
C MET A 2 -21.22 -2.27 -13.12
N VAL A 3 -20.81 -2.89 -12.02
CA VAL A 3 -19.56 -2.53 -11.30
C VAL A 3 -18.55 -3.66 -11.49
N ILE A 4 -17.30 -3.31 -11.81
CA ILE A 4 -16.18 -4.25 -11.85
C ILE A 4 -15.15 -3.80 -10.81
N GLU A 5 -14.73 -4.71 -9.95
CA GLU A 5 -13.59 -4.48 -9.04
C GLU A 5 -12.42 -5.36 -9.46
N VAL A 6 -11.29 -4.71 -9.76
CA VAL A 6 -10.02 -5.39 -10.07
C VAL A 6 -9.21 -5.53 -8.79
N ALA A 7 -8.66 -6.73 -8.54
CA ALA A 7 -8.12 -7.17 -7.27
C ALA A 7 -9.19 -7.12 -6.17
N SER A 8 -10.32 -7.77 -6.42
CA SER A 8 -11.50 -7.74 -5.55
C SER A 8 -11.31 -8.44 -4.21
N ASN A 9 -10.18 -9.09 -4.03
CA ASN A 9 -9.81 -9.79 -2.82
C ASN A 9 -10.91 -10.78 -2.38
N ASP A 10 -11.28 -10.79 -1.12
CA ASP A 10 -12.33 -11.65 -0.54
C ASP A 10 -13.77 -11.12 -0.77
N GLY A 11 -13.94 -10.14 -1.65
CA GLY A 11 -15.24 -9.52 -1.96
C GLY A 11 -15.70 -8.49 -0.92
N TYR A 12 -14.78 -8.04 -0.07
CA TYR A 12 -15.07 -7.08 1.01
C TYR A 12 -15.83 -5.84 0.53
N LEU A 13 -15.46 -5.25 -0.60
CA LEU A 13 -16.16 -4.09 -1.16
C LEU A 13 -17.42 -4.52 -1.92
N LEU A 14 -17.31 -5.55 -2.77
CA LEU A 14 -18.40 -5.96 -3.67
C LEU A 14 -19.65 -6.46 -2.93
N LYS A 15 -19.52 -7.01 -1.72
CA LYS A 15 -20.67 -7.41 -0.89
C LYS A 15 -21.67 -6.27 -0.65
N ASN A 16 -21.19 -5.00 -0.64
CA ASN A 16 -22.05 -3.84 -0.46
C ASN A 16 -22.90 -3.59 -1.73
N PHE A 17 -22.36 -3.82 -2.92
CA PHE A 17 -23.10 -3.71 -4.16
C PHE A 17 -24.16 -4.83 -4.29
N ILE A 18 -23.82 -6.06 -3.89
CA ILE A 18 -24.79 -7.17 -3.84
C ILE A 18 -25.96 -6.82 -2.91
N LYS A 19 -25.67 -6.26 -1.71
CA LYS A 19 -26.70 -5.85 -0.76
C LYS A 19 -27.67 -4.83 -1.38
N GLU A 20 -27.16 -3.91 -2.16
CA GLU A 20 -27.95 -2.89 -2.88
C GLU A 20 -28.51 -3.38 -4.22
N LYS A 21 -28.39 -4.69 -4.50
CA LYS A 21 -28.84 -5.33 -5.76
C LYS A 21 -28.24 -4.72 -7.04
N ILE A 22 -27.01 -4.19 -6.93
CA ILE A 22 -26.26 -3.65 -8.06
C ILE A 22 -25.42 -4.78 -8.66
N PRO A 23 -25.60 -5.10 -9.95
CA PRO A 23 -24.77 -6.08 -10.65
C PRO A 23 -23.30 -5.76 -10.52
N CYS A 24 -22.48 -6.73 -10.08
CA CYS A 24 -21.06 -6.56 -9.93
C CYS A 24 -20.26 -7.81 -10.33
N LEU A 25 -18.98 -7.61 -10.63
CA LEU A 25 -18.02 -8.65 -11.00
C LEU A 25 -16.69 -8.38 -10.34
N GLY A 26 -16.15 -9.36 -9.61
CA GLY A 26 -14.79 -9.33 -9.08
C GLY A 26 -13.79 -9.93 -10.08
N ILE A 27 -12.57 -9.41 -10.08
CA ILE A 27 -11.44 -10.01 -10.77
C ILE A 27 -10.34 -10.19 -9.73
N GLU A 28 -9.98 -11.45 -9.45
CA GLU A 28 -9.05 -11.81 -8.38
C GLU A 28 -8.20 -13.01 -8.82
N PRO A 29 -6.88 -12.84 -9.04
CA PRO A 29 -6.04 -13.94 -9.53
C PRO A 29 -5.78 -15.03 -8.47
N THR A 30 -5.89 -14.71 -7.17
CA THR A 30 -5.62 -15.63 -6.08
C THR A 30 -6.82 -16.54 -5.83
N ARG A 31 -6.73 -17.81 -6.22
CA ARG A 31 -7.83 -18.78 -6.16
C ARG A 31 -8.45 -18.91 -4.76
N SER A 32 -7.60 -19.01 -3.72
CA SER A 32 -8.10 -19.14 -2.33
C SER A 32 -8.93 -17.95 -1.88
N THR A 33 -8.55 -16.74 -2.30
CA THR A 33 -9.25 -15.50 -2.01
C THR A 33 -10.54 -15.38 -2.82
N ALA A 34 -10.48 -15.72 -4.10
CA ALA A 34 -11.65 -15.76 -4.98
C ALA A 34 -12.71 -16.75 -4.51
N ASP A 35 -12.30 -17.88 -3.90
CA ASP A 35 -13.25 -18.87 -3.37
C ASP A 35 -14.01 -18.35 -2.14
N VAL A 36 -13.44 -17.42 -1.37
CA VAL A 36 -14.17 -16.68 -0.32
C VAL A 36 -15.22 -15.78 -0.94
N THR A 37 -14.85 -15.03 -2.00
CA THR A 37 -15.76 -14.15 -2.75
C THR A 37 -16.95 -14.91 -3.31
N LYS A 38 -16.75 -16.11 -3.88
CA LYS A 38 -17.82 -16.98 -4.40
C LYS A 38 -18.83 -17.39 -3.33
N LYS A 39 -18.38 -17.64 -2.09
CA LYS A 39 -19.27 -17.98 -0.96
C LYS A 39 -20.22 -16.84 -0.59
N LEU A 40 -19.89 -15.61 -0.97
CA LEU A 40 -20.74 -14.44 -0.81
C LEU A 40 -21.72 -14.25 -1.99
N ASN A 41 -21.81 -15.24 -2.91
CA ASN A 41 -22.59 -15.16 -4.15
C ASN A 41 -22.17 -14.00 -5.06
N ILE A 42 -20.92 -13.60 -5.03
CA ILE A 42 -20.36 -12.57 -5.89
C ILE A 42 -19.69 -13.26 -7.09
N PRO A 43 -20.10 -12.92 -8.35
CA PRO A 43 -19.39 -13.40 -9.54
C PRO A 43 -17.92 -12.96 -9.51
N VAL A 44 -16.98 -13.88 -9.75
CA VAL A 44 -15.54 -13.58 -9.77
C VAL A 44 -14.84 -14.35 -10.88
N ILE A 45 -13.98 -13.66 -11.63
CA ILE A 45 -13.05 -14.22 -12.61
C ILE A 45 -11.69 -14.41 -11.93
N VAL A 46 -11.13 -15.63 -12.02
CA VAL A 46 -9.85 -15.97 -11.41
C VAL A 46 -8.75 -15.85 -12.45
N GLU A 47 -8.42 -14.62 -12.80
CA GLU A 47 -7.39 -14.26 -13.78
C GLU A 47 -6.74 -12.93 -13.40
N PHE A 48 -5.53 -12.66 -13.89
CA PHE A 48 -4.94 -11.32 -13.85
C PHE A 48 -5.66 -10.42 -14.84
N PHE A 49 -5.93 -9.18 -14.42
CA PHE A 49 -6.55 -8.20 -15.29
C PHE A 49 -5.57 -7.69 -16.35
N SER A 50 -6.03 -7.65 -17.61
CA SER A 50 -5.24 -7.29 -18.78
C SER A 50 -6.13 -6.74 -19.88
N GLU A 51 -5.55 -6.23 -20.96
CA GLU A 51 -6.30 -5.85 -22.16
C GLU A 51 -7.11 -7.03 -22.75
N VAL A 52 -6.53 -8.24 -22.74
CA VAL A 52 -7.18 -9.46 -23.23
C VAL A 52 -8.44 -9.74 -22.42
N LEU A 53 -8.36 -9.71 -21.09
CA LEU A 53 -9.55 -9.91 -20.24
C LEU A 53 -10.56 -8.76 -20.40
N GLY A 54 -10.11 -7.53 -20.57
CA GLY A 54 -10.97 -6.39 -20.86
C GLY A 54 -11.77 -6.58 -22.17
N LYS A 55 -11.13 -7.08 -23.22
CA LYS A 55 -11.79 -7.44 -24.51
C LYS A 55 -12.81 -8.56 -24.34
N LYS A 56 -12.50 -9.60 -23.57
CA LYS A 56 -13.42 -10.70 -23.25
C LYS A 56 -14.67 -10.19 -22.54
N ILE A 57 -14.51 -9.38 -21.49
CA ILE A 57 -15.62 -8.75 -20.75
C ILE A 57 -16.50 -7.90 -21.69
N ALA A 58 -15.87 -7.11 -22.56
CA ALA A 58 -16.57 -6.27 -23.51
C ALA A 58 -17.38 -7.09 -24.55
N SER A 59 -16.82 -8.21 -25.05
CA SER A 59 -17.49 -9.09 -26.00
C SER A 59 -18.71 -9.79 -25.40
N GLU A 60 -18.69 -10.09 -24.10
CA GLU A 60 -19.80 -10.64 -23.34
C GLU A 60 -20.87 -9.58 -22.98
N LYS A 61 -20.75 -8.36 -23.50
CA LYS A 61 -21.64 -7.20 -23.23
C LYS A 61 -21.73 -6.84 -21.74
N LYS A 62 -20.65 -7.09 -21.00
CA LYS A 62 -20.54 -6.81 -19.56
C LYS A 62 -19.70 -5.57 -19.24
N LYS A 63 -19.62 -4.60 -20.16
CA LYS A 63 -18.91 -3.34 -19.89
C LYS A 63 -19.43 -2.65 -18.64
N ALA A 64 -18.50 -2.10 -17.88
CA ALA A 64 -18.78 -1.49 -16.59
C ALA A 64 -19.23 -0.03 -16.72
N ASP A 65 -20.18 0.36 -15.88
CA ASP A 65 -20.46 1.76 -15.56
C ASP A 65 -19.42 2.31 -14.58
N LEU A 66 -18.86 1.44 -13.71
CA LEU A 66 -17.82 1.77 -12.75
C LEU A 66 -16.79 0.65 -12.68
N ILE A 67 -15.51 0.99 -12.87
CA ILE A 67 -14.39 0.10 -12.58
C ILE A 67 -13.64 0.64 -11.35
N ILE A 68 -13.40 -0.23 -10.37
CA ILE A 68 -12.71 0.09 -9.13
C ILE A 68 -11.41 -0.71 -9.07
N GLY A 69 -10.32 -0.05 -8.71
CA GLY A 69 -9.04 -0.69 -8.46
C GLY A 69 -8.35 -0.06 -7.23
N ASN A 70 -8.63 -0.59 -6.05
CA ASN A 70 -8.03 -0.08 -4.82
C ASN A 70 -6.73 -0.81 -4.55
N ASN A 71 -5.63 -0.04 -4.48
CA ASN A 71 -4.30 -0.53 -4.13
C ASN A 71 -3.80 -1.71 -5.03
N VAL A 72 -4.11 -1.65 -6.32
CA VAL A 72 -3.67 -2.63 -7.32
C VAL A 72 -2.78 -2.01 -8.39
N TYR A 73 -2.99 -0.75 -8.76
CA TYR A 73 -2.37 -0.12 -9.91
C TYR A 73 -0.83 -0.04 -9.82
N ALA A 74 -0.30 0.06 -8.60
CA ALA A 74 1.15 0.02 -8.33
C ALA A 74 1.74 -1.41 -8.38
N HIS A 75 0.90 -2.45 -8.35
CA HIS A 75 1.30 -3.86 -8.29
C HIS A 75 1.29 -4.56 -9.65
N VAL A 76 0.99 -3.87 -10.75
CA VAL A 76 0.91 -4.50 -12.07
C VAL A 76 2.23 -4.37 -12.84
N PRO A 77 2.74 -5.47 -13.42
CA PRO A 77 3.99 -5.45 -14.17
C PRO A 77 3.93 -4.61 -15.45
N ASP A 78 2.82 -4.73 -16.21
CA ASP A 78 2.55 -3.92 -17.41
C ASP A 78 1.36 -3.00 -17.15
N ILE A 79 1.67 -1.80 -16.69
CA ILE A 79 0.68 -0.78 -16.35
C ILE A 79 -0.07 -0.26 -17.59
N ASN A 80 0.56 -0.29 -18.77
CA ASN A 80 -0.07 0.15 -20.01
C ASN A 80 -1.09 -0.90 -20.50
N ASP A 81 -0.75 -2.18 -20.48
CA ASP A 81 -1.68 -3.27 -20.79
C ASP A 81 -2.90 -3.24 -19.85
N PHE A 82 -2.65 -3.07 -18.54
CA PHE A 82 -3.72 -2.92 -17.56
C PHE A 82 -4.62 -1.72 -17.88
N THR A 83 -4.05 -0.57 -18.26
CA THR A 83 -4.81 0.64 -18.58
C THR A 83 -5.63 0.48 -19.86
N ARG A 84 -5.10 -0.21 -20.89
CA ARG A 84 -5.87 -0.59 -22.10
C ARG A 84 -7.03 -1.50 -21.74
N GLY A 85 -6.82 -2.43 -20.80
CA GLY A 85 -7.88 -3.28 -20.26
C GLY A 85 -9.00 -2.47 -19.61
N LEU A 86 -8.65 -1.48 -18.77
CA LEU A 86 -9.63 -0.57 -18.14
C LEU A 86 -10.46 0.16 -19.20
N LYS A 87 -9.80 0.75 -20.21
CA LYS A 87 -10.48 1.44 -21.31
C LYS A 87 -11.47 0.53 -22.04
N THR A 88 -11.06 -0.69 -22.34
CA THR A 88 -11.83 -1.64 -23.14
C THR A 88 -13.04 -2.16 -22.39
N ALA A 89 -12.91 -2.43 -21.09
CA ALA A 89 -13.97 -2.92 -20.23
C ALA A 89 -14.95 -1.82 -19.77
N LEU A 90 -14.62 -0.55 -19.97
CA LEU A 90 -15.42 0.60 -19.55
C LEU A 90 -16.46 0.96 -20.61
N LYS A 91 -17.69 1.32 -20.22
CA LYS A 91 -18.69 1.95 -21.09
C LYS A 91 -18.22 3.35 -21.49
N SER A 92 -18.79 3.88 -22.58
CA SER A 92 -18.44 5.21 -23.12
C SER A 92 -18.62 6.36 -22.12
N ASP A 93 -19.59 6.24 -21.22
CA ASP A 93 -19.92 7.18 -20.15
C ASP A 93 -19.54 6.65 -18.76
N GLY A 94 -18.77 5.58 -18.71
CA GLY A 94 -18.33 4.92 -17.48
C GLY A 94 -17.28 5.71 -16.69
N LEU A 95 -17.03 5.25 -15.48
CA LEU A 95 -16.10 5.84 -14.53
C LEU A 95 -15.07 4.80 -14.07
N ILE A 96 -13.83 5.21 -13.92
CA ILE A 96 -12.76 4.45 -13.28
C ILE A 96 -12.39 5.13 -11.97
N THR A 97 -12.22 4.37 -10.90
CA THR A 97 -11.56 4.84 -9.68
C THR A 97 -10.35 3.96 -9.36
N LEU A 98 -9.18 4.57 -9.23
CA LEU A 98 -7.96 3.87 -8.81
C LEU A 98 -7.40 4.53 -7.56
N GLU A 99 -7.05 3.71 -6.57
CA GLU A 99 -6.35 4.15 -5.37
C GLU A 99 -4.94 3.55 -5.35
N PHE A 100 -3.94 4.38 -5.06
CA PHE A 100 -2.54 3.97 -4.97
C PHE A 100 -1.73 4.91 -4.07
N PRO A 101 -0.64 4.42 -3.42
CA PRO A 101 0.26 5.26 -2.65
C PRO A 101 0.90 6.36 -3.50
N HIS A 102 0.97 7.57 -2.95
CA HIS A 102 1.49 8.74 -3.68
C HIS A 102 3.00 8.89 -3.48
N VAL A 103 3.78 8.84 -4.57
CA VAL A 103 5.25 8.94 -4.52
C VAL A 103 5.74 10.23 -3.87
N MET A 104 5.00 11.34 -3.97
CA MET A 104 5.35 12.58 -3.28
C MET A 104 5.37 12.40 -1.76
N ASN A 105 4.39 11.68 -1.21
CA ASN A 105 4.36 11.38 0.22
C ASN A 105 5.45 10.37 0.60
N LEU A 106 5.73 9.39 -0.26
CA LEU A 106 6.84 8.45 -0.07
C LEU A 106 8.15 9.21 0.14
N ILE A 107 8.46 10.17 -0.73
CA ILE A 107 9.68 10.98 -0.65
C ILE A 107 9.62 11.92 0.57
N LYS A 108 8.54 12.69 0.72
CA LYS A 108 8.39 13.69 1.79
C LYS A 108 8.43 13.10 3.19
N LEU A 109 7.88 11.89 3.36
CA LEU A 109 7.78 11.20 4.64
C LEU A 109 8.76 10.02 4.75
N ASN A 110 9.77 9.99 3.88
CA ASN A 110 10.85 9.01 3.91
C ASN A 110 10.37 7.54 3.96
N GLN A 111 9.28 7.22 3.26
CA GLN A 111 8.63 5.90 3.30
C GLN A 111 9.35 4.88 2.40
N PHE A 112 10.68 4.87 2.42
CA PHE A 112 11.50 4.00 1.58
C PHE A 112 11.29 2.51 1.87
N ASP A 113 10.84 2.19 3.06
CA ASP A 113 10.51 0.84 3.50
C ASP A 113 9.31 0.24 2.74
N THR A 114 8.57 1.06 2.00
CA THR A 114 7.54 0.60 1.05
C THR A 114 8.11 0.21 -0.31
N ILE A 115 9.44 0.38 -0.53
CA ILE A 115 10.12 -0.03 -1.76
C ILE A 115 10.50 -1.50 -1.67
N TYR A 116 9.62 -2.36 -2.15
CA TYR A 116 9.81 -3.81 -2.21
C TYR A 116 9.18 -4.37 -3.50
N HIS A 117 9.53 -5.61 -3.85
CA HIS A 117 9.29 -6.20 -5.17
C HIS A 117 7.81 -6.41 -5.55
N GLU A 118 6.85 -6.28 -4.61
CA GLU A 118 5.43 -6.28 -4.95
C GLU A 118 4.97 -4.97 -5.59
N HIS A 119 5.71 -3.87 -5.37
CA HIS A 119 5.43 -2.57 -5.98
C HIS A 119 6.27 -2.40 -7.25
N PHE A 120 5.66 -2.61 -8.41
CA PHE A 120 6.31 -2.38 -9.71
C PHE A 120 6.43 -0.90 -10.06
N SER A 121 5.54 -0.07 -9.51
CA SER A 121 5.47 1.36 -9.82
C SER A 121 5.27 2.22 -8.58
N TYR A 122 5.93 3.38 -8.58
CA TYR A 122 5.77 4.44 -7.56
C TYR A 122 5.19 5.66 -8.26
N LEU A 123 3.89 5.88 -8.07
CA LEU A 123 3.07 6.70 -8.95
C LEU A 123 2.87 8.12 -8.44
N SER A 124 3.03 9.10 -9.34
CA SER A 124 2.54 10.46 -9.19
C SER A 124 1.29 10.67 -10.05
N LEU A 125 0.51 11.72 -9.78
CA LEU A 125 -0.61 12.09 -10.65
C LEU A 125 -0.10 12.45 -12.05
N HIS A 126 1.06 13.11 -12.15
CA HIS A 126 1.68 13.42 -13.43
C HIS A 126 1.92 12.19 -14.29
N THR A 127 2.51 11.14 -13.70
CA THR A 127 2.78 9.87 -14.40
C THR A 127 1.48 9.18 -14.80
N VAL A 128 0.52 9.08 -13.88
CA VAL A 128 -0.78 8.44 -14.16
C VAL A 128 -1.55 9.19 -15.24
N ASN A 129 -1.53 10.51 -15.21
CA ASN A 129 -2.18 11.32 -16.24
C ASN A 129 -1.58 11.07 -17.63
N ARG A 130 -0.24 10.92 -17.72
CA ARG A 130 0.43 10.56 -18.98
C ARG A 130 0.02 9.17 -19.48
N ILE A 131 0.00 8.17 -18.59
CA ILE A 131 -0.40 6.79 -18.93
C ILE A 131 -1.86 6.77 -19.42
N PHE A 132 -2.76 7.46 -18.72
CA PHE A 132 -4.16 7.56 -19.11
C PHE A 132 -4.31 8.21 -20.49
N SER A 133 -3.63 9.34 -20.71
CA SER A 133 -3.69 10.06 -21.98
C SER A 133 -3.14 9.24 -23.14
N SER A 134 -2.05 8.47 -22.96
CA SER A 134 -1.50 7.62 -24.02
C SER A 134 -2.46 6.50 -24.44
N GLU A 135 -3.35 6.09 -23.54
CA GLU A 135 -4.33 5.04 -23.79
C GLU A 135 -5.75 5.59 -24.13
N GLY A 136 -5.90 6.92 -24.32
CA GLY A 136 -7.17 7.57 -24.66
C GLY A 136 -8.17 7.60 -23.52
N LEU A 137 -7.66 7.67 -22.30
CA LEU A 137 -8.37 7.97 -21.07
C LEU A 137 -7.89 9.32 -20.52
N ARG A 138 -8.59 9.89 -19.56
CA ARG A 138 -8.14 11.07 -18.82
C ARG A 138 -8.55 11.01 -17.35
N VAL A 139 -7.77 11.66 -16.50
CA VAL A 139 -8.13 11.88 -15.10
C VAL A 139 -8.88 13.21 -15.01
N TRP A 140 -10.12 13.19 -14.51
CA TRP A 140 -10.95 14.39 -14.40
C TRP A 140 -11.08 14.90 -12.96
N HIS A 141 -10.78 14.04 -11.95
CA HIS A 141 -10.80 14.39 -10.54
C HIS A 141 -9.78 13.57 -9.75
N VAL A 142 -9.27 14.11 -8.65
CA VAL A 142 -8.35 13.43 -7.73
C VAL A 142 -8.61 13.85 -6.30
N GLU A 143 -8.48 12.89 -5.38
CA GLU A 143 -8.56 13.07 -3.93
C GLU A 143 -7.27 12.58 -3.26
N LYS A 144 -6.86 13.25 -2.18
CA LYS A 144 -5.81 12.80 -1.29
C LYS A 144 -6.42 12.03 -0.14
N LEU A 145 -5.89 10.85 0.15
CA LEU A 145 -6.34 9.97 1.22
C LEU A 145 -5.22 9.77 2.24
N ALA A 146 -5.60 9.53 3.50
CA ALA A 146 -4.64 9.24 4.57
C ALA A 146 -4.19 7.77 4.59
N THR A 147 -4.82 6.91 3.79
CA THR A 147 -4.52 5.47 3.73
C THR A 147 -3.06 5.23 3.33
N HIS A 148 -2.46 4.15 3.85
CA HIS A 148 -1.11 3.67 3.50
C HIS A 148 0.02 4.70 3.64
N GLY A 149 -0.15 5.71 4.51
CA GLY A 149 0.83 6.80 4.65
C GLY A 149 0.67 7.93 3.64
N GLY A 150 -0.48 7.97 2.96
CA GLY A 150 -0.90 8.98 2.00
C GLY A 150 -1.03 8.45 0.58
N SER A 151 -2.27 8.25 0.15
CA SER A 151 -2.64 7.75 -1.18
C SER A 151 -3.32 8.82 -2.01
N LEU A 152 -3.41 8.58 -3.31
CA LEU A 152 -4.31 9.27 -4.21
C LEU A 152 -5.45 8.33 -4.61
N ARG A 153 -6.66 8.87 -4.69
CA ARG A 153 -7.75 8.27 -5.46
C ARG A 153 -8.01 9.14 -6.67
N ILE A 154 -7.76 8.58 -7.84
CA ILE A 154 -8.06 9.24 -9.10
C ILE A 154 -9.42 8.79 -9.64
N TYR A 155 -10.05 9.65 -10.40
CA TYR A 155 -11.28 9.41 -11.13
C TYR A 155 -11.01 9.60 -12.61
N GLY A 156 -11.06 8.49 -13.36
CA GLY A 156 -10.79 8.44 -14.78
C GLY A 156 -12.04 8.21 -15.61
N CYS A 157 -12.00 8.65 -16.86
CA CYS A 157 -13.03 8.40 -17.88
C CYS A 157 -12.39 8.36 -19.27
N HIS A 158 -13.17 8.02 -20.30
CA HIS A 158 -12.71 8.15 -21.68
C HIS A 158 -12.32 9.60 -22.00
N GLU A 159 -11.34 9.79 -22.89
CA GLU A 159 -10.85 11.12 -23.26
C GLU A 159 -11.99 12.04 -23.76
N ASN A 160 -12.90 11.51 -24.56
CA ASN A 160 -14.03 12.24 -25.15
C ASN A 160 -15.28 12.32 -24.24
N ASP A 161 -15.17 11.92 -22.97
CA ASP A 161 -16.28 12.00 -22.02
C ASP A 161 -16.65 13.48 -21.73
N LYS A 162 -17.93 13.73 -21.47
CA LYS A 162 -18.48 15.09 -21.27
C LYS A 162 -18.18 15.70 -19.91
N ARG A 163 -17.63 14.94 -18.95
CA ARG A 163 -17.27 15.45 -17.61
C ARG A 163 -16.25 16.56 -17.72
N LYS A 164 -16.44 17.64 -16.97
CA LYS A 164 -15.47 18.71 -16.90
C LYS A 164 -14.34 18.34 -15.94
N ASN A 165 -13.11 18.74 -16.27
CA ASN A 165 -11.99 18.56 -15.35
C ASN A 165 -12.19 19.35 -14.06
N ASN A 166 -11.98 18.69 -12.93
CA ASN A 166 -12.01 19.32 -11.62
C ASN A 166 -10.71 20.08 -11.36
N LYS A 167 -10.80 21.20 -10.66
CA LYS A 167 -9.63 22.01 -10.27
C LYS A 167 -8.62 21.23 -9.42
N SER A 168 -9.03 20.15 -8.76
CA SER A 168 -8.15 19.28 -7.96
C SER A 168 -6.99 18.69 -8.77
N VAL A 169 -7.22 18.35 -10.04
CA VAL A 169 -6.19 17.79 -10.94
C VAL A 169 -5.09 18.81 -11.18
N ILE A 170 -5.46 20.03 -11.62
CA ILE A 170 -4.49 21.10 -11.88
C ILE A 170 -3.75 21.48 -10.59
N LYS A 171 -4.47 21.58 -9.48
CA LYS A 171 -3.88 21.91 -8.18
C LYS A 171 -2.81 20.89 -7.79
N LEU A 172 -3.11 19.58 -7.87
CA LEU A 172 -2.16 18.56 -7.48
C LEU A 172 -0.99 18.43 -8.44
N LEU A 173 -1.18 18.59 -9.75
CA LEU A 173 -0.09 18.64 -10.73
C LEU A 173 0.89 19.81 -10.43
N ASN A 174 0.37 20.97 -10.04
CA ASN A 174 1.21 22.09 -9.61
C ASN A 174 1.96 21.79 -8.30
N GLU A 175 1.31 21.14 -7.34
CA GLU A 175 1.97 20.71 -6.08
C GLU A 175 3.11 19.73 -6.36
N GLU A 176 2.90 18.73 -7.23
CA GLU A 176 3.93 17.76 -7.64
C GLU A 176 5.10 18.45 -8.38
N SER A 177 4.80 19.38 -9.27
CA SER A 177 5.81 20.18 -9.99
C SER A 177 6.63 21.04 -9.02
N ASN A 178 5.98 21.73 -8.09
CA ASN A 178 6.64 22.56 -7.08
C ASN A 178 7.48 21.72 -6.10
N ALA A 179 7.05 20.48 -5.82
CA ALA A 179 7.83 19.51 -5.04
C ALA A 179 9.01 18.91 -5.81
N GLY A 180 9.16 19.25 -7.11
CA GLY A 180 10.28 18.80 -7.93
C GLY A 180 10.20 17.35 -8.38
N LEU A 181 9.02 16.72 -8.40
CA LEU A 181 8.89 15.30 -8.78
C LEU A 181 9.33 14.98 -10.23
N GLN A 182 9.52 15.99 -11.05
CA GLN A 182 10.04 15.87 -12.43
C GLN A 182 11.55 16.15 -12.51
N LYS A 183 12.23 16.37 -11.36
CA LYS A 183 13.66 16.68 -11.28
C LYS A 183 14.42 15.49 -10.67
N LEU A 184 15.51 15.08 -11.29
CA LEU A 184 16.35 13.99 -10.80
C LEU A 184 16.90 14.26 -9.39
N GLU A 185 17.25 15.50 -9.09
CA GLU A 185 17.79 15.93 -7.79
C GLU A 185 16.89 15.54 -6.61
N THR A 186 15.56 15.62 -6.78
CA THR A 186 14.59 15.21 -5.75
C THR A 186 14.79 13.77 -5.32
N TYR A 187 15.06 12.90 -6.27
CA TYR A 187 15.27 11.46 -6.03
C TYR A 187 16.68 11.17 -5.50
N LEU A 188 17.70 11.91 -5.94
CA LEU A 188 19.05 11.77 -5.43
C LEU A 188 19.14 12.20 -3.95
N ASN A 189 18.53 13.33 -3.60
CA ASN A 189 18.48 13.82 -2.22
C ASN A 189 17.69 12.89 -1.29
N PHE A 190 16.71 12.15 -1.80
CA PHE A 190 15.96 11.14 -1.03
C PHE A 190 16.89 10.05 -0.47
N LYS A 191 17.92 9.63 -1.21
CA LYS A 191 18.90 8.64 -0.75
C LYS A 191 19.59 9.07 0.55
N ASP A 192 19.94 10.34 0.70
CA ASP A 192 20.64 10.82 1.89
C ASP A 192 19.74 10.80 3.12
N GLN A 193 18.46 11.13 2.95
CA GLN A 193 17.45 11.02 4.01
C GLN A 193 17.23 9.56 4.45
N VAL A 194 17.16 8.64 3.49
CA VAL A 194 17.03 7.19 3.76
C VAL A 194 18.25 6.67 4.52
N ASN A 195 19.46 7.06 4.11
CA ASN A 195 20.70 6.69 4.82
C ASN A 195 20.73 7.25 6.23
N LYS A 196 20.23 8.48 6.43
CA LYS A 196 20.13 9.07 7.78
C LYS A 196 19.23 8.23 8.67
N ILE A 197 18.03 7.85 8.23
CA ILE A 197 17.10 7.02 9.00
C ILE A 197 17.74 5.68 9.37
N LYS A 198 18.39 5.03 8.41
CA LYS A 198 19.12 3.79 8.63
C LYS A 198 20.18 3.98 9.76
N ASN A 199 21.00 5.00 9.65
CA ASN A 199 22.08 5.26 10.61
C ASN A 199 21.52 5.60 12.00
N ASP A 200 20.45 6.41 12.08
CA ASP A 200 19.79 6.77 13.33
C ASP A 200 19.23 5.52 14.04
N LEU A 201 18.56 4.63 13.27
CA LEU A 201 18.04 3.36 13.79
C LEU A 201 19.16 2.47 14.34
N ILE A 202 20.24 2.28 13.59
CA ILE A 202 21.37 1.44 14.03
C ILE A 202 22.04 2.04 15.26
N SER A 203 22.29 3.34 15.28
CA SER A 203 22.87 4.05 16.40
C SER A 203 22.02 3.88 17.68
N PHE A 204 20.69 4.04 17.52
CA PHE A 204 19.74 3.80 18.61
C PHE A 204 19.83 2.37 19.14
N LEU A 205 19.76 1.37 18.27
CA LEU A 205 19.79 -0.05 18.67
C LEU A 205 21.08 -0.42 19.40
N ILE A 206 22.24 0.02 18.88
CA ILE A 206 23.54 -0.20 19.52
C ILE A 206 23.60 0.50 20.88
N GLN A 207 23.13 1.74 20.97
CA GLN A 207 23.10 2.47 22.22
C GLN A 207 22.24 1.75 23.30
N GLN A 208 21.05 1.24 22.89
CA GLN A 208 20.21 0.52 23.84
C GLN A 208 20.86 -0.80 24.27
N LYS A 209 21.46 -1.55 23.35
CA LYS A 209 22.21 -2.77 23.67
C LYS A 209 23.33 -2.52 24.67
N ASN A 210 24.13 -1.45 24.48
CA ASN A 210 25.22 -1.09 25.38
C ASN A 210 24.74 -0.69 26.79
N LYS A 211 23.51 -0.17 26.90
CA LYS A 211 22.85 0.12 28.19
C LYS A 211 22.19 -1.12 28.83
N GLY A 212 22.24 -2.28 28.18
CA GLY A 212 21.58 -3.50 28.65
C GLY A 212 20.07 -3.56 28.39
N ASN A 213 19.51 -2.57 27.69
CA ASN A 213 18.09 -2.51 27.35
C ASN A 213 17.72 -3.56 26.29
N LYS A 214 16.54 -4.14 26.41
CA LYS A 214 15.98 -5.11 25.47
C LYS A 214 15.05 -4.44 24.48
N VAL A 215 15.45 -4.48 23.20
CA VAL A 215 14.65 -3.97 22.09
C VAL A 215 14.05 -5.15 21.32
N ILE A 216 12.74 -5.10 21.08
CA ILE A 216 12.03 -6.00 20.19
C ILE A 216 11.34 -5.21 19.09
N ALA A 217 10.73 -5.89 18.10
CA ALA A 217 9.88 -5.22 17.14
C ALA A 217 8.44 -5.76 17.16
N TYR A 218 7.51 -4.98 16.61
CA TYR A 218 6.12 -5.36 16.44
C TYR A 218 5.69 -5.18 15.00
N GLY A 219 5.02 -6.21 14.42
CA GLY A 219 4.46 -6.21 13.07
C GLY A 219 5.44 -6.74 12.01
N ALA A 220 5.40 -8.04 11.71
CA ALA A 220 6.19 -8.68 10.66
C ALA A 220 5.62 -8.36 9.27
N ALA A 221 5.57 -7.07 8.92
CA ALA A 221 5.08 -6.54 7.65
C ALA A 221 6.20 -6.45 6.60
N ALA A 222 5.84 -6.43 5.30
CA ALA A 222 6.79 -6.32 4.19
C ALA A 222 7.70 -5.07 4.35
N LYS A 223 7.11 -3.91 4.69
CA LYS A 223 7.87 -2.69 4.94
C LYS A 223 8.88 -2.83 6.09
N GLY A 224 8.51 -3.50 7.17
CA GLY A 224 9.43 -3.78 8.28
C GLY A 224 10.61 -4.63 7.85
N ASN A 225 10.37 -5.58 6.95
CA ASN A 225 11.42 -6.40 6.35
C ASN A 225 12.41 -5.56 5.53
N THR A 226 11.89 -4.65 4.70
CA THR A 226 12.73 -3.71 3.93
C THR A 226 13.59 -2.87 4.85
N LEU A 227 13.00 -2.25 5.87
CA LEU A 227 13.71 -1.43 6.86
C LEU A 227 14.83 -2.21 7.55
N LEU A 228 14.51 -3.38 8.12
CA LEU A 228 15.47 -4.18 8.88
C LEU A 228 16.61 -4.71 8.02
N ASN A 229 16.31 -5.16 6.80
CA ASN A 229 17.34 -5.64 5.87
C ASN A 229 18.22 -4.51 5.36
N TYR A 230 17.64 -3.36 5.00
CA TYR A 230 18.41 -2.19 4.57
C TYR A 230 19.33 -1.67 5.67
N ALA A 231 18.86 -1.70 6.92
CA ALA A 231 19.65 -1.31 8.09
C ALA A 231 20.63 -2.41 8.55
N GLY A 232 20.57 -3.62 8.00
CA GLY A 232 21.43 -4.74 8.40
C GLY A 232 21.15 -5.25 9.82
N VAL A 233 19.94 -5.03 10.36
CA VAL A 233 19.55 -5.46 11.70
C VAL A 233 19.43 -6.97 11.78
N LYS A 234 20.02 -7.57 12.83
CA LYS A 234 20.04 -9.01 13.09
C LYS A 234 19.53 -9.31 14.52
N PRO A 235 19.34 -10.61 14.88
CA PRO A 235 18.81 -10.99 16.22
C PRO A 235 19.61 -10.52 17.41
N ASP A 236 20.86 -10.11 17.21
CA ASP A 236 21.71 -9.55 18.26
C ASP A 236 21.31 -8.13 18.68
N LEU A 237 20.57 -7.40 17.83
CA LEU A 237 20.06 -6.04 18.09
C LEU A 237 18.55 -6.04 18.39
N ILE A 238 17.77 -6.88 17.67
CA ILE A 238 16.34 -7.08 17.91
C ILE A 238 16.10 -8.58 18.12
N GLY A 239 15.80 -8.97 19.35
CA GLY A 239 15.73 -10.38 19.72
C GLY A 239 14.59 -11.14 19.03
N PHE A 240 13.44 -10.51 18.80
CA PHE A 240 12.29 -11.09 18.12
C PHE A 240 11.33 -10.01 17.61
N VAL A 241 10.42 -10.42 16.72
CA VAL A 241 9.31 -9.61 16.22
C VAL A 241 8.00 -10.25 16.67
N CYS A 242 7.06 -9.48 17.20
CA CYS A 242 5.70 -9.97 17.46
C CYS A 242 4.77 -9.64 16.31
N ASP A 243 3.93 -10.61 15.90
CA ASP A 243 2.88 -10.39 14.89
C ASP A 243 1.60 -11.13 15.28
N ALA A 244 0.44 -10.47 15.11
CA ALA A 244 -0.86 -11.05 15.41
C ALA A 244 -1.30 -12.14 14.41
N ALA A 245 -0.74 -12.14 13.19
CA ALA A 245 -1.08 -13.10 12.15
C ALA A 245 -0.48 -14.48 12.47
N GLN A 246 -1.33 -15.44 12.83
CA GLN A 246 -0.93 -16.82 13.15
C GLN A 246 -0.07 -17.47 12.06
N ALA A 247 -0.35 -17.18 10.79
CA ALA A 247 0.38 -17.73 9.66
C ALA A 247 1.87 -17.34 9.63
N LYS A 248 2.28 -16.29 10.37
CA LYS A 248 3.67 -15.81 10.46
C LYS A 248 4.38 -16.31 11.72
N GLN A 249 3.64 -16.61 12.77
CA GLN A 249 4.20 -17.03 14.06
C GLN A 249 4.97 -18.36 13.93
N GLY A 250 6.06 -18.47 14.68
CA GLY A 250 6.99 -19.62 14.60
C GLY A 250 7.89 -19.63 13.36
N LYS A 251 7.83 -18.58 12.53
CA LYS A 251 8.68 -18.37 11.36
C LYS A 251 9.74 -17.28 11.65
N PHE A 252 10.51 -16.93 10.65
CA PHE A 252 11.56 -15.93 10.72
C PHE A 252 11.29 -14.81 9.73
N MET A 253 11.71 -13.59 10.07
CA MET A 253 11.75 -12.47 9.13
C MET A 253 12.71 -12.79 7.99
N PRO A 254 12.29 -12.69 6.71
CA PRO A 254 13.17 -12.94 5.57
C PRO A 254 14.43 -12.04 5.61
N GLY A 255 15.60 -12.61 5.33
CA GLY A 255 16.88 -11.91 5.29
C GLY A 255 17.52 -11.61 6.64
N SER A 256 16.79 -11.02 7.57
CA SER A 256 17.31 -10.74 8.93
C SER A 256 17.35 -11.97 9.84
N HIS A 257 16.51 -12.98 9.58
CA HIS A 257 16.34 -14.20 10.37
C HIS A 257 15.88 -13.94 11.83
N ILE A 258 15.25 -12.80 12.09
CA ILE A 258 14.68 -12.50 13.40
C ILE A 258 13.43 -13.36 13.59
N PRO A 259 13.28 -14.11 14.72
CA PRO A 259 12.13 -14.98 14.95
C PRO A 259 10.85 -14.16 15.14
N ILE A 260 9.73 -14.70 14.61
CA ILE A 260 8.40 -14.09 14.74
C ILE A 260 7.61 -14.88 15.79
N LEU A 261 7.20 -14.17 16.84
CA LEU A 261 6.51 -14.75 17.99
C LEU A 261 5.07 -14.23 18.14
N HIS A 262 4.29 -14.92 18.95
CA HIS A 262 2.95 -14.47 19.34
C HIS A 262 3.04 -13.19 20.20
N PRO A 263 2.08 -12.24 20.11
CA PRO A 263 2.08 -11.00 20.91
C PRO A 263 2.11 -11.20 22.43
N SER A 264 1.61 -12.34 22.95
CA SER A 264 1.70 -12.64 24.39
C SER A 264 3.12 -12.72 24.94
N GLU A 265 4.11 -12.98 24.08
CA GLU A 265 5.52 -13.00 24.50
C GLU A 265 6.01 -11.65 25.01
N MET A 266 5.37 -10.56 24.60
CA MET A 266 5.67 -9.22 25.12
C MET A 266 5.28 -9.04 26.60
N LEU A 267 4.33 -9.82 27.10
CA LEU A 267 3.87 -9.78 28.50
C LEU A 267 4.77 -10.61 29.45
N ASN A 268 5.41 -11.65 28.89
CA ASN A 268 6.15 -12.65 29.64
C ASN A 268 7.66 -12.40 29.69
N ARG A 269 8.15 -11.37 29.00
CA ARG A 269 9.58 -11.07 28.90
C ARG A 269 9.87 -9.65 29.35
N GLN A 270 11.07 -9.43 29.85
CA GLN A 270 11.56 -8.07 30.10
C GLN A 270 11.83 -7.37 28.75
N ILE A 271 11.18 -6.25 28.53
CA ILE A 271 11.29 -5.43 27.32
C ILE A 271 11.33 -3.96 27.73
N ASP A 272 12.25 -3.22 27.16
CA ASP A 272 12.39 -1.78 27.42
C ASP A 272 11.86 -0.95 26.24
N TYR A 273 12.03 -1.46 24.99
CA TYR A 273 11.59 -0.77 23.78
C TYR A 273 10.92 -1.72 22.79
N ILE A 274 9.90 -1.21 22.11
CA ILE A 274 9.21 -1.87 21.00
C ILE A 274 9.31 -0.99 19.76
N LEU A 275 10.07 -1.44 18.75
CA LEU A 275 10.12 -0.82 17.43
C LEU A 275 8.89 -1.22 16.64
N ILE A 276 7.99 -0.28 16.36
CA ILE A 276 6.80 -0.50 15.53
C ILE A 276 7.21 -0.44 14.05
N LEU A 277 7.16 -1.58 13.38
CA LEU A 277 7.52 -1.67 11.96
C LEU A 277 6.41 -1.12 11.04
N PRO A 278 5.11 -1.40 11.25
CA PRO A 278 4.03 -0.75 10.51
C PRO A 278 3.70 0.63 11.09
N TRP A 279 4.61 1.58 10.95
CA TRP A 279 4.55 2.93 11.52
C TRP A 279 3.26 3.69 11.17
N ASN A 280 2.64 3.41 10.02
CA ASN A 280 1.40 4.05 9.57
C ASN A 280 0.18 3.73 10.44
N ILE A 281 0.25 2.70 11.28
CA ILE A 281 -0.77 2.33 12.28
C ILE A 281 -0.18 2.33 13.71
N ALA A 282 0.90 3.07 13.92
CA ALA A 282 1.60 3.09 15.22
C ALA A 282 0.68 3.52 16.37
N THR A 283 -0.17 4.52 16.14
CA THR A 283 -1.14 4.99 17.15
C THR A 283 -2.09 3.89 17.61
N GLU A 284 -2.58 3.07 16.68
CA GLU A 284 -3.44 1.93 16.98
C GLU A 284 -2.71 0.86 17.78
N ILE A 285 -1.47 0.54 17.36
CA ILE A 285 -0.63 -0.45 18.05
C ILE A 285 -0.32 -0.02 19.47
N VAL A 286 0.06 1.25 19.68
CA VAL A 286 0.31 1.80 21.03
C VAL A 286 -0.96 1.71 21.88
N LYS A 287 -2.12 2.06 21.34
CA LYS A 287 -3.39 1.98 22.05
C LYS A 287 -3.75 0.55 22.45
N GLN A 288 -3.57 -0.41 21.54
CA GLN A 288 -3.83 -1.84 21.80
C GLN A 288 -2.89 -2.41 22.86
N ASN A 289 -1.68 -1.86 23.01
CA ASN A 289 -0.64 -2.32 23.93
C ASN A 289 -0.40 -1.34 25.09
N ALA A 290 -1.41 -0.53 25.46
CA ALA A 290 -1.28 0.49 26.50
C ALA A 290 -0.82 -0.07 27.86
N ALA A 291 -1.16 -1.31 28.20
CA ALA A 291 -0.70 -1.97 29.41
C ALA A 291 0.83 -2.17 29.46
N LEU A 292 1.52 -2.24 28.34
CA LEU A 292 2.99 -2.29 28.31
C LEU A 292 3.58 -0.91 28.60
N LYS A 293 2.94 0.15 28.12
CA LYS A 293 3.36 1.53 28.42
C LYS A 293 3.31 1.83 29.92
N THR A 294 2.29 1.34 30.64
CA THR A 294 2.19 1.48 32.11
C THR A 294 3.28 0.70 32.87
N LYS A 295 3.86 -0.33 32.23
CA LYS A 295 5.01 -1.08 32.76
C LYS A 295 6.38 -0.44 32.42
N GLY A 296 6.39 0.75 31.79
CA GLY A 296 7.60 1.48 31.43
C GLY A 296 8.17 1.15 30.05
N VAL A 297 7.52 0.29 29.27
CA VAL A 297 7.94 -0.01 27.88
C VAL A 297 7.71 1.20 27.00
N ARG A 298 8.70 1.57 26.18
CA ARG A 298 8.65 2.69 25.26
C ARG A 298 8.45 2.19 23.82
N PHE A 299 7.57 2.86 23.11
CA PHE A 299 7.33 2.56 21.69
C PHE A 299 8.15 3.49 20.80
N VAL A 300 8.72 2.95 19.73
CA VAL A 300 9.62 3.65 18.81
C VAL A 300 9.15 3.42 17.38
N ILE A 301 9.22 4.44 16.54
CA ILE A 301 9.15 4.33 15.09
C ILE A 301 10.45 4.84 14.47
N ALA A 302 10.83 4.30 13.30
CA ALA A 302 12.01 4.76 12.58
C ALA A 302 11.66 5.65 11.38
N VAL A 303 10.44 5.54 10.87
CA VAL A 303 9.94 6.28 9.70
C VAL A 303 8.75 7.14 10.15
N PRO A 304 8.66 8.42 9.74
CA PRO A 304 9.54 9.19 8.82
C PRO A 304 10.90 9.59 9.42
N GLU A 305 11.03 9.54 10.71
CA GLU A 305 12.26 9.78 11.49
C GLU A 305 12.20 8.97 12.80
N LEU A 306 13.37 8.69 13.36
CA LEU A 306 13.43 7.94 14.62
C LEU A 306 12.80 8.76 15.75
N SER A 307 11.73 8.25 16.34
CA SER A 307 11.03 8.91 17.44
C SER A 307 10.48 7.93 18.48
N ILE A 308 10.47 8.35 19.74
CA ILE A 308 9.88 7.64 20.88
C ILE A 308 8.48 8.22 21.09
N LEU A 309 7.46 7.35 21.13
CA LEU A 309 6.02 7.71 21.21
C LEU A 309 5.51 7.78 22.65
#